data_1bd110ff9149db6e9fcb34de1b0770cd
#
_entry.id   1bd110ff9149db6e9fcb34de1b0770cd
#
_cell.length_a   1.000
_cell.length_b   1.000
_cell.length_c   1.000
_cell.angle_alpha   90.00
_cell.angle_beta   90.00
_cell.angle_gamma   90.00
#
_symmetry.space_group_name_H-M   'P 1'
#
loop_
_entity.id
_entity.type
_entity.pdbx_description
1 polymer ?
#
loop_
_entity_poly.entity_id
_entity_poly.type
_entity_poly.pdbx_seq_one_letter_code
_entity_poly.pdbx_strand_id
1 'polypeptide(L)'
;GSLLCAVLIVGQTSPVFATDEYGDPIVTATPVPAEVYHTEYYNQPADTDSIEGWVQGPQIEGESAVLMDMITGTVLYSKNADKAQYPASITKIMTALLGSENLNPTDKFVMSETAAHGITDTQSSSIYADTGEQFTVEQTLMAVMLQSANEMTLAVAEQTSGSVKKFVELMNQKARQLGCTNTHFNNPNGLPDETHYTTANDMAKIARAAWFNPTFRKYCTTGYYEIPATNKSVSYTH
;
A
#
# COMPACT_ATOMS: atom_id res chain seq x y z
N GLY A 1 -3.92 19.00 16.69
CA GLY A 1 -3.46 17.70 17.19
C GLY A 1 -2.89 16.93 16.05
N SER A 2 -1.55 16.78 16.01
CA SER A 2 -0.82 16.06 14.96
C SER A 2 -1.06 14.57 15.17
N LEU A 3 -1.59 13.88 14.17
CA LEU A 3 -1.73 12.42 14.16
C LEU A 3 -0.38 11.84 13.70
N LEU A 4 0.39 11.36 14.65
CA LEU A 4 1.61 10.59 14.40
C LEU A 4 1.17 9.14 14.14
N CYS A 5 1.29 8.65 12.92
CA CYS A 5 1.03 7.25 12.61
C CYS A 5 2.33 6.48 12.83
N ALA A 6 2.57 6.05 14.07
CA ALA A 6 3.64 5.10 14.37
C ALA A 6 3.04 3.69 14.32
N VAL A 7 3.49 2.86 13.39
CA VAL A 7 3.22 1.43 13.44
C VAL A 7 4.16 0.81 14.46
N LEU A 8 3.66 0.64 15.68
CA LEU A 8 4.38 -0.08 16.74
C LEU A 8 3.98 -1.56 16.61
N ILE A 9 4.86 -2.41 16.07
CA ILE A 9 4.73 -3.86 16.21
C ILE A 9 5.28 -4.22 17.58
N VAL A 10 4.41 -4.25 18.59
CA VAL A 10 4.75 -4.81 19.90
C VAL A 10 4.38 -6.29 19.89
N GLY A 11 5.38 -7.15 19.78
CA GLY A 11 5.23 -8.55 20.09
C GLY A 11 4.97 -8.72 21.59
N GLN A 12 3.72 -8.91 21.98
CA GLN A 12 3.40 -9.32 23.34
C GLN A 12 3.54 -10.83 23.46
N THR A 13 4.58 -11.29 24.13
CA THR A 13 4.63 -12.65 24.69
C THR A 13 4.02 -12.61 26.08
N SER A 14 2.77 -13.05 26.23
CA SER A 14 2.21 -13.33 27.54
C SER A 14 2.84 -14.61 28.06
N PRO A 15 3.33 -14.66 29.31
CA PRO A 15 3.81 -15.90 29.90
C PRO A 15 2.62 -16.82 30.11
N VAL A 16 2.58 -17.92 29.37
CA VAL A 16 1.66 -19.02 29.62
C VAL A 16 2.32 -19.90 30.67
N PHE A 17 1.82 -19.86 31.90
CA PHE A 17 2.20 -20.85 32.93
C PHE A 17 1.48 -22.14 32.60
N ALA A 18 2.17 -23.10 32.01
CA ALA A 18 1.70 -24.48 31.91
C ALA A 18 2.07 -25.21 33.19
N THR A 19 1.13 -25.95 33.77
CA THR A 19 1.38 -26.91 34.83
C THR A 19 1.29 -28.31 34.28
N ASP A 20 2.06 -29.26 34.82
CA ASP A 20 1.94 -30.68 34.48
C ASP A 20 0.61 -31.28 35.02
N GLU A 21 0.39 -32.55 34.77
CA GLU A 21 -0.84 -33.23 35.20
C GLU A 21 -0.97 -33.35 36.74
N TYR A 22 0.07 -33.00 37.48
CA TYR A 22 0.09 -33.00 38.97
C TYR A 22 -0.01 -31.59 39.56
N GLY A 23 -0.10 -30.54 38.69
CA GLY A 23 -0.23 -29.14 39.10
C GLY A 23 1.08 -28.46 39.42
N ASP A 24 2.24 -29.10 39.15
CA ASP A 24 3.53 -28.50 39.34
C ASP A 24 3.90 -27.59 38.17
N PRO A 25 4.53 -26.43 38.43
CA PRO A 25 4.93 -25.54 37.36
C PRO A 25 5.96 -26.20 36.45
N ILE A 26 5.61 -26.34 35.18
CA ILE A 26 6.60 -26.77 34.18
C ILE A 26 7.66 -25.69 34.14
N VAL A 27 8.87 -26.01 34.59
CA VAL A 27 10.02 -25.13 34.43
C VAL A 27 10.37 -25.11 32.94
N THR A 28 9.73 -24.20 32.24
CA THR A 28 10.15 -23.89 30.87
C THR A 28 11.56 -23.29 30.96
N ALA A 29 12.48 -23.87 30.21
CA ALA A 29 13.80 -23.26 30.04
C ALA A 29 13.59 -21.78 29.74
N THR A 30 14.32 -20.91 30.45
CA THR A 30 14.31 -19.46 30.19
C THR A 30 14.45 -19.30 28.68
N PRO A 31 13.53 -18.65 28.00
CA PRO A 31 13.68 -18.46 26.56
C PRO A 31 15.00 -17.76 26.35
N VAL A 32 15.92 -18.42 25.65
CA VAL A 32 17.10 -17.74 25.13
C VAL A 32 16.55 -16.59 24.31
N PRO A 33 16.96 -15.34 24.59
CA PRO A 33 16.51 -14.20 23.79
C PRO A 33 16.73 -14.58 22.33
N ALA A 34 15.67 -14.53 21.53
CA ALA A 34 15.82 -14.76 20.10
C ALA A 34 16.85 -13.75 19.61
N GLU A 35 17.93 -14.22 18.97
CA GLU A 35 18.87 -13.31 18.33
C GLU A 35 18.05 -12.44 17.39
N VAL A 36 18.08 -11.12 17.61
CA VAL A 36 17.42 -10.17 16.75
C VAL A 36 18.28 -10.05 15.51
N TYR A 37 17.89 -10.75 14.44
CA TYR A 37 18.54 -10.63 13.15
C TYR A 37 18.10 -9.32 12.50
N HIS A 38 19.04 -8.44 12.26
CA HIS A 38 18.81 -7.21 11.50
C HIS A 38 19.21 -7.43 10.05
N THR A 39 18.50 -6.75 9.14
CA THR A 39 18.90 -6.68 7.74
C THR A 39 20.24 -5.95 7.59
N GLU A 40 20.90 -6.15 6.46
CA GLU A 40 22.14 -5.41 6.13
C GLU A 40 21.93 -3.88 6.11
N TYR A 41 20.68 -3.43 5.97
CA TYR A 41 20.32 -2.03 5.93
C TYR A 41 20.16 -1.40 7.32
N TYR A 42 19.99 -2.18 8.39
CA TYR A 42 19.70 -1.68 9.73
C TYR A 42 20.75 -0.68 10.24
N ASN A 43 22.03 -0.99 10.06
CA ASN A 43 23.13 -0.15 10.53
C ASN A 43 23.55 0.95 9.54
N GLN A 44 22.90 1.05 8.38
CA GLN A 44 23.18 2.14 7.45
C GLN A 44 22.60 3.45 7.98
N PRO A 45 23.39 4.54 7.99
CA PRO A 45 22.92 5.84 8.50
C PRO A 45 21.78 6.38 7.63
N ALA A 46 20.93 7.20 8.22
CA ALA A 46 19.98 7.98 7.48
C ALA A 46 20.70 9.16 6.78
N ASP A 47 20.19 9.57 5.61
CA ASP A 47 20.75 10.71 4.87
C ASP A 47 20.64 11.98 5.70
N THR A 48 19.56 12.13 6.48
CA THR A 48 19.30 13.26 7.38
C THR A 48 20.26 13.33 8.56
N ASP A 49 20.93 12.24 8.92
CA ASP A 49 21.90 12.23 10.03
C ASP A 49 23.17 13.05 9.70
N SER A 50 23.41 13.33 8.41
CA SER A 50 24.50 14.19 7.93
C SER A 50 24.20 15.69 8.02
N ILE A 51 22.97 16.08 8.35
CA ILE A 51 22.54 17.48 8.41
C ILE A 51 22.91 18.05 9.78
N GLU A 52 23.78 19.06 9.79
CA GLU A 52 24.23 19.70 11.02
C GLU A 52 23.05 20.28 11.82
N GLY A 53 22.98 19.93 13.11
CA GLY A 53 21.91 20.37 14.02
C GLY A 53 20.58 19.65 13.84
N TRP A 54 20.49 18.67 12.93
CA TRP A 54 19.29 17.86 12.78
C TRP A 54 19.26 16.72 13.79
N VAL A 55 18.05 16.33 14.23
CA VAL A 55 17.89 15.19 15.15
C VAL A 55 18.18 13.91 14.40
N GLN A 56 19.06 13.07 14.94
CA GLN A 56 19.32 11.75 14.38
C GLN A 56 18.05 10.88 14.40
N GLY A 57 17.77 10.25 13.28
CA GLY A 57 16.63 9.37 13.14
C GLY A 57 16.86 7.97 13.70
N PRO A 58 15.78 7.17 13.85
CA PRO A 58 15.91 5.78 14.28
C PRO A 58 16.59 4.92 13.22
N GLN A 59 17.26 3.86 13.66
CA GLN A 59 17.67 2.79 12.78
C GLN A 59 16.43 1.98 12.34
N ILE A 60 16.37 1.62 11.08
CA ILE A 60 15.25 0.87 10.48
C ILE A 60 15.75 -0.27 9.59
N GLU A 61 14.97 -1.33 9.51
CA GLU A 61 15.26 -2.51 8.69
C GLU A 61 15.10 -2.25 7.17
N GLY A 62 14.34 -1.23 6.80
CA GLY A 62 14.10 -0.89 5.40
C GLY A 62 15.34 -0.33 4.72
N GLU A 63 15.55 -0.70 3.46
CA GLU A 63 16.61 -0.16 2.62
C GLU A 63 16.40 1.32 2.31
N SER A 64 15.16 1.71 2.02
CA SER A 64 14.77 3.08 1.70
C SER A 64 13.59 3.52 2.55
N ALA A 65 13.64 4.74 3.06
CA ALA A 65 12.53 5.32 3.81
C ALA A 65 12.53 6.84 3.76
N VAL A 66 11.35 7.42 3.98
CA VAL A 66 11.16 8.85 4.15
C VAL A 66 10.05 9.11 5.17
N LEU A 67 10.25 10.09 6.03
CA LEU A 67 9.20 10.71 6.84
C LEU A 67 9.02 12.15 6.37
N MET A 68 7.80 12.48 5.96
CA MET A 68 7.45 13.80 5.44
C MET A 68 6.33 14.42 6.27
N ASP A 69 6.49 15.68 6.63
CA ASP A 69 5.39 16.44 7.24
C ASP A 69 4.25 16.59 6.24
N MET A 70 3.05 16.19 6.67
CA MET A 70 1.88 16.13 5.80
C MET A 70 1.44 17.52 5.33
N ILE A 71 1.58 18.54 6.16
CA ILE A 71 1.09 19.90 5.86
C ILE A 71 2.09 20.65 4.98
N THR A 72 3.35 20.68 5.40
CA THR A 72 4.39 21.48 4.72
C THR A 72 5.05 20.75 3.57
N GLY A 73 5.08 19.41 3.60
CA GLY A 73 5.87 18.58 2.67
C GLY A 73 7.36 18.54 3.03
N THR A 74 7.75 19.04 4.20
CA THR A 74 9.13 19.01 4.66
C THR A 74 9.55 17.57 4.98
N VAL A 75 10.68 17.13 4.46
CA VAL A 75 11.28 15.83 4.79
C VAL A 75 11.94 15.95 6.18
N LEU A 76 11.47 15.13 7.12
CA LEU A 76 11.97 15.10 8.51
C LEU A 76 12.99 13.98 8.72
N TYR A 77 12.92 12.92 7.95
CA TYR A 77 13.83 11.77 7.94
C TYR A 77 13.93 11.22 6.54
N SER A 78 15.11 10.89 6.09
CA SER A 78 15.36 10.18 4.84
C SER A 78 16.49 9.19 4.97
N LYS A 79 16.32 8.04 4.31
CA LYS A 79 17.31 6.98 4.17
C LYS A 79 17.21 6.43 2.76
N ASN A 80 18.25 6.59 1.95
CA ASN A 80 18.23 6.21 0.54
C ASN A 80 16.93 6.63 -0.16
N ALA A 81 16.38 7.82 0.20
CA ALA A 81 15.01 8.20 -0.16
C ALA A 81 14.81 8.38 -1.67
N ASP A 82 15.86 8.68 -2.41
CA ASP A 82 15.83 8.85 -3.88
C ASP A 82 16.38 7.63 -4.65
N LYS A 83 16.69 6.53 -3.94
CA LYS A 83 17.07 5.27 -4.58
C LYS A 83 15.87 4.64 -5.28
N ALA A 84 16.05 4.25 -6.55
CA ALA A 84 15.01 3.55 -7.31
C ALA A 84 14.73 2.17 -6.69
N GLN A 85 13.45 1.88 -6.49
CA GLN A 85 12.94 0.64 -5.89
C GLN A 85 11.73 0.16 -6.69
N TYR A 86 11.46 -1.13 -6.62
CA TYR A 86 10.20 -1.71 -7.10
C TYR A 86 9.10 -1.43 -6.09
N PRO A 87 8.03 -0.68 -6.46
CA PRO A 87 7.00 -0.28 -5.49
C PRO A 87 6.09 -1.43 -5.04
N ALA A 88 5.98 -2.50 -5.81
CA ALA A 88 4.97 -3.52 -5.57
C ALA A 88 3.57 -2.88 -5.36
N SER A 89 2.76 -3.43 -4.46
CA SER A 89 1.37 -2.98 -4.25
C SER A 89 1.19 -1.55 -3.73
N ILE A 90 2.25 -0.86 -3.26
CA ILE A 90 2.12 0.57 -2.94
C ILE A 90 1.83 1.43 -4.18
N THR A 91 2.05 0.91 -5.40
CA THR A 91 1.55 1.47 -6.67
C THR A 91 0.06 1.81 -6.61
N LYS A 92 -0.72 1.00 -5.87
CA LYS A 92 -2.18 1.17 -5.76
C LYS A 92 -2.61 2.46 -5.08
N ILE A 93 -1.70 3.15 -4.37
CA ILE A 93 -1.94 4.50 -3.86
C ILE A 93 -2.20 5.46 -5.03
N MET A 94 -1.39 5.39 -6.10
CA MET A 94 -1.61 6.20 -7.30
C MET A 94 -2.90 5.79 -8.03
N THR A 95 -3.17 4.50 -8.14
CA THR A 95 -4.38 3.97 -8.78
C THR A 95 -5.64 4.42 -8.04
N ALA A 96 -5.66 4.31 -6.71
CA ALA A 96 -6.78 4.73 -5.90
C ALA A 96 -6.94 6.26 -5.87
N LEU A 97 -5.84 7.03 -5.89
CA LEU A 97 -5.89 8.48 -6.02
C LEU A 97 -6.57 8.88 -7.33
N LEU A 98 -6.13 8.34 -8.46
CA LEU A 98 -6.70 8.68 -9.77
C LEU A 98 -8.16 8.21 -9.89
N GLY A 99 -8.51 7.03 -9.38
CA GLY A 99 -9.90 6.60 -9.29
C GLY A 99 -10.75 7.56 -8.46
N SER A 100 -10.24 8.00 -7.32
CA SER A 100 -10.94 8.94 -6.43
C SER A 100 -11.07 10.36 -6.99
N GLU A 101 -10.17 10.77 -7.89
CA GLU A 101 -10.24 12.09 -8.54
C GLU A 101 -11.17 12.12 -9.76
N ASN A 102 -11.37 11.00 -10.44
CA ASN A 102 -12.01 10.96 -11.76
C ASN A 102 -13.34 10.21 -11.79
N LEU A 103 -13.64 9.39 -10.77
CA LEU A 103 -14.84 8.56 -10.75
C LEU A 103 -15.77 8.96 -9.60
N ASN A 104 -17.08 8.79 -9.83
CA ASN A 104 -18.07 8.99 -8.80
C ASN A 104 -18.25 7.68 -8.00
N PRO A 105 -18.15 7.67 -6.66
CA PRO A 105 -18.24 6.47 -5.83
C PRO A 105 -19.47 5.60 -6.07
N THR A 106 -20.60 6.21 -6.46
CA THR A 106 -21.88 5.51 -6.69
C THR A 106 -22.06 4.96 -8.09
N ASP A 107 -21.18 5.34 -9.03
CA ASP A 107 -21.27 4.84 -10.39
C ASP A 107 -21.02 3.33 -10.42
N LYS A 108 -21.76 2.64 -11.28
CA LYS A 108 -21.62 1.19 -11.47
C LYS A 108 -20.86 0.91 -12.74
N PHE A 109 -20.08 -0.12 -12.71
CA PHE A 109 -19.45 -0.68 -13.90
C PHE A 109 -19.58 -2.20 -13.93
N VAL A 110 -19.30 -2.77 -15.08
CA VAL A 110 -19.30 -4.19 -15.33
C VAL A 110 -17.86 -4.64 -15.56
N MET A 111 -17.42 -5.66 -14.84
CA MET A 111 -16.10 -6.24 -15.03
C MET A 111 -15.95 -6.73 -16.47
N SER A 112 -14.97 -6.22 -17.17
CA SER A 112 -14.58 -6.70 -18.50
C SER A 112 -13.80 -8.01 -18.39
N GLU A 113 -13.68 -8.73 -19.49
CA GLU A 113 -12.79 -9.91 -19.60
C GLU A 113 -11.34 -9.52 -19.25
N THR A 114 -10.88 -8.38 -19.76
CA THR A 114 -9.53 -7.88 -19.47
C THR A 114 -9.34 -7.57 -17.98
N ALA A 115 -10.32 -6.95 -17.33
CA ALA A 115 -10.21 -6.65 -15.91
C ALA A 115 -10.24 -7.93 -15.06
N ALA A 116 -11.16 -8.85 -15.35
CA ALA A 116 -11.33 -10.08 -14.57
C ALA A 116 -10.17 -11.07 -14.73
N HIS A 117 -9.64 -11.23 -15.95
CA HIS A 117 -8.68 -12.30 -16.29
C HIS A 117 -7.37 -11.79 -16.89
N GLY A 118 -7.14 -10.48 -16.96
CA GLY A 118 -5.89 -9.91 -17.46
C GLY A 118 -4.68 -10.12 -16.54
N ILE A 119 -4.90 -10.53 -15.29
CA ILE A 119 -3.85 -10.91 -14.35
C ILE A 119 -3.68 -12.43 -14.41
N THR A 120 -2.57 -12.89 -14.93
CA THR A 120 -2.28 -14.33 -15.08
C THR A 120 -1.58 -14.96 -13.88
N ASP A 121 -1.03 -14.14 -12.97
CA ASP A 121 -0.43 -14.61 -11.73
C ASP A 121 -1.52 -15.01 -10.72
N THR A 122 -1.78 -16.30 -10.61
CA THR A 122 -2.80 -16.87 -9.74
C THR A 122 -2.47 -16.80 -8.24
N GLN A 123 -1.26 -16.42 -7.87
CA GLN A 123 -0.84 -16.22 -6.48
C GLN A 123 -0.94 -14.76 -6.05
N SER A 124 -1.27 -13.86 -6.96
CA SER A 124 -1.42 -12.45 -6.66
C SER A 124 -2.74 -12.16 -5.94
N SER A 125 -2.77 -11.08 -5.14
CA SER A 125 -3.95 -10.69 -4.37
C SER A 125 -5.15 -10.40 -5.28
N SER A 126 -6.31 -10.98 -4.96
CA SER A 126 -7.55 -10.89 -5.73
C SER A 126 -8.75 -11.07 -4.81
N ILE A 127 -9.91 -10.56 -5.19
CA ILE A 127 -11.22 -10.96 -4.65
C ILE A 127 -11.91 -11.97 -5.56
N TYR A 128 -11.28 -12.34 -6.68
CA TYR A 128 -11.81 -13.25 -7.69
C TYR A 128 -13.11 -12.76 -8.37
N ALA A 129 -13.16 -11.45 -8.65
CA ALA A 129 -14.25 -10.87 -9.40
C ALA A 129 -14.27 -11.40 -10.84
N ASP A 130 -15.45 -11.77 -11.35
CA ASP A 130 -15.61 -12.44 -12.63
C ASP A 130 -16.12 -11.51 -13.74
N THR A 131 -15.88 -11.88 -14.99
CA THR A 131 -16.38 -11.16 -16.17
C THR A 131 -17.89 -10.98 -16.12
N GLY A 132 -18.37 -9.77 -16.36
CA GLY A 132 -19.80 -9.44 -16.29
C GLY A 132 -20.33 -9.20 -14.87
N GLU A 133 -19.51 -9.32 -13.84
CA GLU A 133 -19.89 -8.95 -12.48
C GLU A 133 -19.97 -7.44 -12.33
N GLN A 134 -20.89 -6.95 -11.50
CA GLN A 134 -21.16 -5.53 -11.33
C GLN A 134 -20.77 -5.03 -9.96
N PHE A 135 -20.02 -3.95 -9.95
CA PHE A 135 -19.58 -3.26 -8.74
C PHE A 135 -19.83 -1.76 -8.83
N THR A 136 -19.93 -1.09 -7.70
CA THR A 136 -19.77 0.35 -7.65
C THR A 136 -18.28 0.73 -7.61
N VAL A 137 -17.97 1.97 -7.97
CA VAL A 137 -16.61 2.52 -7.85
C VAL A 137 -16.10 2.42 -6.42
N GLU A 138 -16.96 2.71 -5.42
CA GLU A 138 -16.61 2.58 -4.00
C GLU A 138 -16.22 1.13 -3.65
N GLN A 139 -17.02 0.14 -4.04
CA GLN A 139 -16.72 -1.27 -3.80
C GLN A 139 -15.39 -1.69 -4.42
N THR A 140 -15.12 -1.22 -5.64
CA THR A 140 -13.88 -1.51 -6.35
C THR A 140 -12.66 -0.90 -5.64
N LEU A 141 -12.74 0.38 -5.26
CA LEU A 141 -11.64 1.04 -4.56
C LEU A 141 -11.43 0.49 -3.15
N MET A 142 -12.48 0.05 -2.47
CA MET A 142 -12.36 -0.68 -1.20
C MET A 142 -11.65 -2.02 -1.38
N ALA A 143 -11.96 -2.80 -2.42
CA ALA A 143 -11.26 -4.05 -2.72
C ALA A 143 -9.77 -3.79 -3.05
N VAL A 144 -9.47 -2.72 -3.80
CA VAL A 144 -8.08 -2.31 -4.07
C VAL A 144 -7.33 -1.98 -2.79
N MET A 145 -7.94 -1.23 -1.87
CA MET A 145 -7.26 -0.73 -0.68
C MET A 145 -7.17 -1.76 0.46
N LEU A 146 -8.21 -2.57 0.67
CA LEU A 146 -8.27 -3.53 1.77
C LEU A 146 -7.67 -4.89 1.42
N GLN A 147 -7.95 -5.39 0.22
CA GLN A 147 -7.49 -6.72 -0.24
C GLN A 147 -6.33 -6.64 -1.22
N SER A 148 -5.94 -5.42 -1.62
CA SER A 148 -4.93 -5.26 -2.66
C SER A 148 -5.29 -5.96 -3.99
N ALA A 149 -6.58 -6.07 -4.30
CA ALA A 149 -7.11 -6.83 -5.44
C ALA A 149 -6.56 -6.29 -6.76
N ASN A 150 -5.81 -7.12 -7.49
CA ASN A 150 -5.10 -6.69 -8.70
C ASN A 150 -6.05 -6.51 -9.88
N GLU A 151 -7.01 -7.41 -10.07
CA GLU A 151 -8.03 -7.34 -11.11
C GLU A 151 -8.88 -6.07 -10.97
N MET A 152 -9.14 -5.64 -9.75
CA MET A 152 -9.93 -4.44 -9.48
C MET A 152 -9.17 -3.15 -9.88
N THR A 153 -7.83 -3.18 -9.90
CA THR A 153 -7.04 -2.05 -10.44
C THR A 153 -7.19 -1.90 -11.95
N LEU A 154 -7.34 -3.03 -12.67
CA LEU A 154 -7.60 -3.00 -14.12
C LEU A 154 -8.99 -2.40 -14.40
N ALA A 155 -9.98 -2.76 -13.58
CA ALA A 155 -11.32 -2.19 -13.66
C ALA A 155 -11.31 -0.67 -13.42
N VAL A 156 -10.59 -0.20 -12.38
CA VAL A 156 -10.38 1.25 -12.14
C VAL A 156 -9.73 1.92 -13.35
N ALA A 157 -8.71 1.28 -13.93
CA ALA A 157 -7.99 1.82 -15.07
C ALA A 157 -8.88 1.98 -16.31
N GLU A 158 -9.67 0.95 -16.63
CA GLU A 158 -10.59 1.00 -17.76
C GLU A 158 -11.69 2.04 -17.56
N GLN A 159 -12.25 2.11 -16.36
CA GLN A 159 -13.32 3.06 -16.03
C GLN A 159 -12.83 4.50 -16.06
N THR A 160 -11.62 4.74 -15.58
CA THR A 160 -11.04 6.10 -15.51
C THR A 160 -10.61 6.61 -16.90
N SER A 161 -10.01 5.74 -17.72
CA SER A 161 -9.31 6.17 -18.93
C SER A 161 -9.69 5.40 -20.21
N GLY A 162 -10.64 4.46 -20.10
CA GLY A 162 -11.11 3.62 -21.22
C GLY A 162 -10.14 2.49 -21.57
N SER A 163 -8.94 2.44 -21.02
CA SER A 163 -7.99 1.32 -21.17
C SER A 163 -6.86 1.39 -20.13
N VAL A 164 -6.28 0.24 -19.79
CA VAL A 164 -5.12 0.14 -18.91
C VAL A 164 -3.95 0.98 -19.44
N LYS A 165 -3.68 0.94 -20.75
CA LYS A 165 -2.58 1.73 -21.36
C LYS A 165 -2.76 3.23 -21.11
N LYS A 166 -3.93 3.78 -21.39
CA LYS A 166 -4.20 5.21 -21.15
C LYS A 166 -4.15 5.57 -19.68
N PHE A 167 -4.55 4.66 -18.82
CA PHE A 167 -4.45 4.86 -17.38
C PHE A 167 -3.00 4.94 -16.91
N VAL A 168 -2.14 4.08 -17.40
CA VAL A 168 -0.69 4.13 -17.11
C VAL A 168 -0.07 5.44 -17.59
N GLU A 169 -0.47 5.92 -18.76
CA GLU A 169 -0.06 7.26 -19.23
C GLU A 169 -0.51 8.37 -18.26
N LEU A 170 -1.75 8.28 -17.75
CA LEU A 170 -2.29 9.20 -16.74
C LEU A 170 -1.53 9.09 -15.40
N MET A 171 -1.19 7.87 -14.92
CA MET A 171 -0.37 7.67 -13.73
C MET A 171 0.98 8.39 -13.85
N ASN A 172 1.67 8.21 -14.97
CA ASN A 172 2.95 8.87 -15.23
C ASN A 172 2.83 10.38 -15.39
N GLN A 173 1.73 10.86 -15.97
CA GLN A 173 1.44 12.29 -16.03
C GLN A 173 1.22 12.88 -14.63
N LYS A 174 0.43 12.20 -13.80
CA LYS A 174 0.16 12.61 -12.41
C LYS A 174 1.44 12.61 -11.56
N ALA A 175 2.28 11.59 -11.71
CA ALA A 175 3.58 11.56 -11.02
C ALA A 175 4.42 12.79 -11.34
N ARG A 176 4.55 13.16 -12.62
CA ARG A 176 5.26 14.38 -13.04
C ARG A 176 4.63 15.65 -12.47
N GLN A 177 3.30 15.76 -12.46
CA GLN A 177 2.58 16.91 -11.87
C GLN A 177 2.85 17.08 -10.39
N LEU A 178 3.06 15.95 -9.67
CA LEU A 178 3.38 15.94 -8.24
C LEU A 178 4.89 16.17 -7.96
N GLY A 179 5.70 16.38 -8.99
CA GLY A 179 7.13 16.59 -8.86
C GLY A 179 7.91 15.30 -8.58
N CYS A 180 7.37 14.14 -8.98
CA CYS A 180 8.08 12.88 -8.97
C CYS A 180 9.05 12.83 -10.16
N THR A 181 10.33 12.79 -9.87
CA THR A 181 11.39 12.86 -10.90
C THR A 181 12.03 11.51 -11.20
N ASN A 182 11.80 10.53 -10.32
CA ASN A 182 12.40 9.20 -10.44
C ASN A 182 11.34 8.09 -10.23
N THR A 183 10.23 8.23 -10.97
CA THR A 183 9.10 7.30 -10.93
C THR A 183 8.63 7.00 -12.33
N HIS A 184 8.43 5.72 -12.64
CA HIS A 184 7.80 5.25 -13.85
C HIS A 184 6.87 4.07 -13.56
N PHE A 185 5.61 4.21 -13.93
CA PHE A 185 4.59 3.17 -13.80
C PHE A 185 4.35 2.49 -15.14
N ASN A 186 4.27 1.15 -15.14
CA ASN A 186 3.90 0.32 -16.30
C ASN A 186 2.57 -0.43 -16.12
N ASN A 187 2.08 -0.50 -14.89
CA ASN A 187 0.80 -1.13 -14.59
C ASN A 187 0.15 -0.47 -13.37
N PRO A 188 -1.17 -0.66 -13.16
CA PRO A 188 -1.89 -0.04 -12.06
C PRO A 188 -1.83 -0.82 -10.74
N ASN A 189 -1.23 -2.01 -10.70
CA ASN A 189 -1.27 -2.93 -9.56
C ASN A 189 0.07 -3.10 -8.84
N GLY A 190 1.19 -2.83 -9.51
CA GLY A 190 2.53 -3.00 -8.96
C GLY A 190 3.13 -4.39 -9.17
N LEU A 191 2.56 -5.20 -10.06
CA LEU A 191 3.19 -6.46 -10.47
C LEU A 191 4.55 -6.19 -11.11
N PRO A 192 5.51 -7.14 -10.99
CA PRO A 192 6.88 -6.95 -11.44
C PRO A 192 6.97 -6.59 -12.91
N ASP A 193 7.75 -5.54 -13.19
CA ASP A 193 8.15 -5.10 -14.53
C ASP A 193 9.47 -4.34 -14.37
N GLU A 194 10.45 -4.60 -15.24
CA GLU A 194 11.81 -4.04 -15.12
C GLU A 194 11.84 -2.50 -15.15
N THR A 195 10.86 -1.88 -15.79
CA THR A 195 10.75 -0.44 -15.91
C THR A 195 9.71 0.19 -15.00
N HIS A 196 9.11 -0.61 -14.09
CA HIS A 196 8.15 -0.16 -13.09
C HIS A 196 8.88 0.14 -11.78
N TYR A 197 9.23 1.39 -11.55
CA TYR A 197 10.02 1.81 -10.39
C TYR A 197 9.55 3.14 -9.81
N THR A 198 9.95 3.38 -8.58
CA THR A 198 9.73 4.63 -7.86
C THR A 198 10.82 4.84 -6.81
N THR A 199 10.70 5.90 -6.01
CA THR A 199 11.54 6.14 -4.84
C THR A 199 10.68 6.37 -3.61
N ALA A 200 11.25 6.21 -2.40
CA ALA A 200 10.53 6.52 -1.16
C ALA A 200 10.06 7.99 -1.15
N ASN A 201 10.91 8.91 -1.63
CA ASN A 201 10.60 10.33 -1.70
C ASN A 201 9.42 10.62 -2.65
N ASP A 202 9.41 10.03 -3.83
CA ASP A 202 8.32 10.22 -4.80
C ASP A 202 7.01 9.59 -4.31
N MET A 203 7.08 8.40 -3.69
CA MET A 203 5.89 7.78 -3.08
C MET A 203 5.33 8.62 -1.93
N ALA A 204 6.16 9.29 -1.15
CA ALA A 204 5.67 10.21 -0.11
C ALA A 204 4.91 11.41 -0.70
N LYS A 205 5.38 11.97 -1.83
CA LYS A 205 4.66 13.04 -2.54
C LYS A 205 3.31 12.55 -3.05
N ILE A 206 3.27 11.34 -3.63
CA ILE A 206 2.03 10.71 -4.12
C ILE A 206 1.07 10.45 -2.96
N ALA A 207 1.55 9.85 -1.88
CA ALA A 207 0.75 9.54 -0.70
C ALA A 207 0.20 10.82 -0.03
N ARG A 208 1.02 11.87 0.03
CA ARG A 208 0.60 13.19 0.53
C ARG A 208 -0.53 13.77 -0.33
N ALA A 209 -0.40 13.75 -1.65
CA ALA A 209 -1.47 14.20 -2.55
C ALA A 209 -2.75 13.38 -2.39
N ALA A 210 -2.63 12.07 -2.27
CA ALA A 210 -3.74 11.15 -2.04
C ALA A 210 -4.45 11.43 -0.72
N TRP A 211 -3.73 11.71 0.36
CA TRP A 211 -4.30 12.01 1.66
C TRP A 211 -5.19 13.27 1.67
N PHE A 212 -4.85 14.28 0.86
CA PHE A 212 -5.68 15.48 0.74
C PHE A 212 -6.95 15.28 -0.08
N ASN A 213 -7.07 14.17 -0.81
CA ASN A 213 -8.33 13.77 -1.44
C ASN A 213 -9.26 13.13 -0.39
N PRO A 214 -10.44 13.72 -0.10
CA PRO A 214 -11.32 13.21 0.96
C PRO A 214 -11.88 11.81 0.65
N THR A 215 -12.10 11.49 -0.62
CA THR A 215 -12.58 10.18 -1.06
C THR A 215 -11.51 9.12 -0.84
N PHE A 216 -10.28 9.37 -1.27
CA PHE A 216 -9.15 8.48 -1.00
C PHE A 216 -8.95 8.28 0.51
N ARG A 217 -8.97 9.39 1.29
CA ARG A 217 -8.78 9.30 2.75
C ARG A 217 -9.83 8.44 3.41
N LYS A 218 -11.10 8.52 2.99
CA LYS A 218 -12.16 7.61 3.45
C LYS A 218 -11.74 6.15 3.25
N TYR A 219 -11.27 5.80 2.06
CA TYR A 219 -10.91 4.41 1.74
C TYR A 219 -9.71 3.92 2.52
N CYS A 220 -8.65 4.70 2.62
CA CYS A 220 -7.43 4.28 3.31
C CYS A 220 -7.56 4.25 4.85
N THR A 221 -8.59 4.89 5.43
CA THR A 221 -8.87 4.83 6.88
C THR A 221 -9.96 3.83 7.24
N THR A 222 -10.54 3.13 6.27
CA THR A 222 -11.54 2.08 6.52
C THR A 222 -10.83 0.78 6.88
N GLY A 223 -11.12 0.23 8.07
CA GLY A 223 -10.50 -1.01 8.53
C GLY A 223 -11.28 -2.29 8.16
N TYR A 224 -12.52 -2.14 7.75
CA TYR A 224 -13.40 -3.26 7.38
C TYR A 224 -14.45 -2.80 6.39
N TYR A 225 -14.70 -3.59 5.36
CA TYR A 225 -15.74 -3.34 4.37
C TYR A 225 -16.31 -4.64 3.85
N GLU A 226 -17.63 -4.73 3.78
CA GLU A 226 -18.35 -5.84 3.18
C GLU A 226 -18.95 -5.39 1.85
N ILE A 227 -18.57 -6.06 0.77
CA ILE A 227 -19.24 -5.90 -0.53
C ILE A 227 -20.47 -6.80 -0.49
N PRO A 228 -21.69 -6.26 -0.56
CA PRO A 228 -22.91 -7.05 -0.55
C PRO A 228 -23.02 -7.90 -1.82
N ALA A 229 -24.03 -8.77 -1.86
CA ALA A 229 -24.29 -9.63 -3.00
C ALA A 229 -24.29 -8.83 -4.32
N THR A 230 -23.55 -9.33 -5.29
CA THR A 230 -23.51 -8.83 -6.66
C THR A 230 -24.50 -9.61 -7.53
N ASN A 231 -24.47 -9.36 -8.84
CA ASN A 231 -25.23 -10.18 -9.77
C ASN A 231 -24.65 -11.60 -9.98
N LYS A 232 -23.48 -11.91 -9.40
CA LYS A 232 -22.79 -13.20 -9.54
C LYS A 232 -22.37 -13.83 -8.22
N SER A 233 -22.02 -13.05 -7.22
CA SER A 233 -21.51 -13.52 -5.94
C SER A 233 -22.41 -13.16 -4.77
N VAL A 234 -22.44 -13.99 -3.72
CA VAL A 234 -23.29 -13.78 -2.54
C VAL A 234 -22.80 -12.67 -1.62
N SER A 235 -21.48 -12.53 -1.44
CA SER A 235 -20.81 -11.41 -0.75
C SER A 235 -19.30 -11.56 -0.82
N TYR A 236 -18.60 -10.44 -0.56
CA TYR A 236 -17.15 -10.41 -0.31
C TYR A 236 -16.91 -9.69 1.01
N THR A 237 -16.17 -10.32 1.94
CA THR A 237 -15.86 -9.76 3.25
C THR A 237 -14.36 -9.56 3.39
N HIS A 238 -13.95 -8.33 3.57
CA HIS A 238 -12.54 -7.93 3.68
C HIS A 238 -12.30 -6.85 4.74
#